data_d73938a10cb3b6192261dac1b4a9b0fb
#
_entry.id   d73938a10cb3b6192261dac1b4a9b0fb
#
_cell.length_a   1.000
_cell.length_b   1.000
_cell.length_c   1.000
_cell.angle_alpha   90.00
_cell.angle_beta   90.00
_cell.angle_gamma   90.00
#
_symmetry.space_group_name_H-M   'P 1'
#
loop_
_entity.id
_entity.type
_entity.pdbx_description
1 polymer ?
#
loop_
_entity_poly.entity_id
_entity_poly.type
_entity_poly.pdbx_seq_one_letter_code
_entity_poly.pdbx_strand_id
1 'polypeptide(L)' 'MGKEIPRSFERIRSGEQIQPPTFANVAAATAAGVTAAKFPRRIIYLSAGGTGSVPCLAISDGANWKQVAIGANAI' A
#
# COMPACT_ATOMS: atom_id res chain seq x y z
N MET A 1 24.34 -16.79 -21.75
CA MET A 1 23.27 -17.13 -20.89
C MET A 1 22.26 -16.00 -20.79
N GLY A 2 21.07 -16.37 -20.56
CA GLY A 2 20.03 -15.39 -20.52
C GLY A 2 20.07 -14.56 -19.26
N LYS A 3 19.44 -13.42 -19.33
CA LYS A 3 19.27 -12.62 -18.18
C LYS A 3 18.16 -13.14 -17.35
N GLU A 4 18.34 -13.03 -16.09
CA GLU A 4 17.27 -13.41 -15.21
C GLU A 4 16.26 -12.32 -15.12
N ILE A 5 15.01 -12.69 -15.15
CA ILE A 5 13.93 -11.74 -14.99
C ILE A 5 13.73 -11.52 -13.52
N PRO A 6 13.70 -10.27 -13.03
CA PRO A 6 13.45 -10.03 -11.62
C PRO A 6 12.15 -10.67 -11.19
N ARG A 7 12.12 -11.16 -9.97
CA ARG A 7 10.97 -11.89 -9.49
C ARG A 7 9.69 -11.04 -9.54
N SER A 8 9.78 -9.77 -9.20
CA SER A 8 8.61 -8.91 -9.26
C SER A 8 8.11 -8.76 -10.69
N PHE A 9 9.01 -8.73 -11.63
CA PHE A 9 8.64 -8.62 -13.02
C PHE A 9 7.97 -9.89 -13.53
N GLU A 10 8.49 -11.03 -13.11
CA GLU A 10 7.89 -12.31 -13.45
C GLU A 10 6.48 -12.44 -12.91
N ARG A 11 6.24 -11.95 -11.71
CA ARG A 11 4.93 -12.03 -11.11
C ARG A 11 3.91 -11.22 -11.90
N ILE A 12 4.31 -10.06 -12.36
CA ILE A 12 3.43 -9.25 -13.18
C ILE A 12 3.11 -9.97 -14.48
N ARG A 13 4.12 -10.58 -15.10
CA ARG A 13 3.94 -11.28 -16.35
C ARG A 13 3.05 -12.50 -16.21
N SER A 14 3.13 -13.19 -15.09
CA SER A 14 2.32 -14.37 -14.89
C SER A 14 0.92 -14.08 -14.37
N GLY A 15 0.56 -12.80 -14.26
CA GLY A 15 -0.78 -12.43 -13.88
C GLY A 15 -1.02 -12.30 -12.40
N GLU A 16 0.02 -12.39 -11.59
CA GLU A 16 -0.14 -12.18 -10.16
C GLU A 16 -0.43 -10.73 -9.87
N GLN A 17 -1.31 -10.50 -8.92
CA GLN A 17 -1.66 -9.15 -8.54
C GLN A 17 -0.58 -8.54 -7.67
N ILE A 18 -0.39 -7.24 -7.84
CA ILE A 18 0.50 -6.49 -6.97
C ILE A 18 -0.28 -6.13 -5.72
N GLN A 19 0.24 -6.53 -4.57
CA GLN A 19 -0.40 -6.22 -3.31
C GLN A 19 0.36 -5.11 -2.60
N PRO A 20 -0.32 -4.05 -2.19
CA PRO A 20 0.34 -3.02 -1.40
C PRO A 20 0.65 -3.56 0.00
N PRO A 21 1.67 -3.03 0.67
CA PRO A 21 1.91 -3.39 2.07
C PRO A 21 0.67 -3.12 2.91
N THR A 22 0.40 -4.00 3.85
CA THR A 22 -0.80 -3.94 4.68
C THR A 22 -0.43 -3.71 6.13
N PHE A 23 -1.08 -2.73 6.75
CA PHE A 23 -0.93 -2.44 8.16
C PHE A 23 -2.30 -2.18 8.75
N ALA A 24 -2.42 -2.23 10.07
CA ALA A 24 -3.71 -1.97 10.69
C ALA A 24 -4.08 -0.49 10.59
N ASN A 25 -3.12 0.39 10.85
CA ASN A 25 -3.34 1.83 10.80
C ASN A 25 -1.99 2.53 10.63
N VAL A 26 -2.02 3.87 10.63
CA VAL A 26 -0.80 4.65 10.41
C VAL A 26 0.21 4.41 11.53
N ALA A 27 -0.24 4.24 12.75
CA ALA A 27 0.67 3.98 13.87
C ALA A 27 1.42 2.67 13.67
N ALA A 28 0.73 1.63 13.18
CA ALA A 28 1.36 0.34 12.91
C ALA A 28 2.37 0.46 11.78
N ALA A 29 2.05 1.22 10.74
CA ALA A 29 2.99 1.44 9.64
C ALA A 29 4.23 2.19 10.12
N THR A 30 4.04 3.20 10.96
CA THR A 30 5.15 3.96 11.53
C THR A 30 6.05 3.07 12.38
N ALA A 31 5.44 2.21 13.19
CA ALA A 31 6.21 1.29 14.03
C ALA A 31 7.04 0.32 13.19
N ALA A 32 6.58 0.00 12.00
CA ALA A 32 7.32 -0.87 11.09
C ALA A 32 8.35 -0.10 10.24
N GLY A 33 8.51 1.19 10.46
CA GLY A 33 9.45 2.01 9.73
C GLY A 33 8.92 2.54 8.40
N VAL A 34 7.65 2.37 8.13
CA VAL A 34 7.03 2.83 6.89
C VAL A 34 6.32 4.15 7.17
N THR A 35 7.03 5.25 6.96
CA THR A 35 6.48 6.57 7.20
C THR A 35 6.25 7.29 5.89
N ALA A 36 5.31 8.24 5.90
CA ALA A 36 4.98 8.98 4.70
C ALA A 36 6.17 9.80 4.19
N ALA A 37 6.95 10.35 5.10
CA ALA A 37 8.11 11.16 4.71
C ALA A 37 9.19 10.31 4.06
N LYS A 38 9.35 9.07 4.54
CA LYS A 38 10.39 8.19 4.02
C LYS A 38 10.02 7.61 2.67
N PHE A 39 8.75 7.44 2.39
CA PHE A 39 8.27 6.83 1.16
C PHE A 39 7.22 7.72 0.49
N PRO A 40 7.62 8.86 -0.07
CA PRO A 40 6.65 9.72 -0.73
C PRO A 40 5.99 9.02 -1.91
N ARG A 41 4.71 9.27 -2.07
CA ARG A 41 3.90 8.73 -3.16
C ARG A 41 3.72 7.22 -3.10
N ARG A 42 4.00 6.60 -1.97
CA ARG A 42 3.75 5.18 -1.80
C ARG A 42 2.29 4.97 -1.41
N ILE A 43 1.75 3.84 -1.84
CA ILE A 43 0.40 3.44 -1.49
C ILE A 43 0.49 2.24 -0.56
N ILE A 44 -0.28 2.28 0.54
CA ILE A 44 -0.39 1.15 1.46
C ILE A 44 -1.86 0.88 1.73
N TYR A 45 -2.15 -0.32 2.21
CA TYR A 45 -3.50 -0.69 2.61
C TYR A 45 -3.57 -0.67 4.14
N LEU A 46 -4.58 -0.01 4.66
CA LEU A 46 -4.80 0.05 6.11
C LEU A 46 -6.12 -0.64 6.42
N SER A 47 -6.05 -1.73 7.18
CA SER A 47 -7.25 -2.51 7.46
C SER A 47 -8.20 -1.81 8.42
N ALA A 48 -7.71 -0.85 9.19
CA ALA A 48 -8.53 -0.10 10.15
C ALA A 48 -8.07 1.35 10.26
N GLY A 49 -7.53 1.91 9.18
CA GLY A 49 -6.96 3.25 9.23
C GLY A 49 -7.85 4.34 8.69
N GLY A 50 -9.01 3.99 8.16
CA GLY A 50 -9.95 5.00 7.68
C GLY A 50 -10.75 5.60 8.83
N THR A 51 -11.46 6.67 8.53
CA THR A 51 -12.31 7.32 9.51
C THR A 51 -13.35 6.31 10.02
N GLY A 52 -13.40 6.15 11.34
CA GLY A 52 -14.26 5.15 11.94
C GLY A 52 -13.64 3.76 11.99
N SER A 53 -12.33 3.67 11.82
CA SER A 53 -11.58 2.41 11.88
C SER A 53 -12.00 1.41 10.80
N VAL A 54 -12.31 1.92 9.62
CA VAL A 54 -12.69 1.08 8.48
C VAL A 54 -11.48 0.91 7.56
N PRO A 55 -11.50 -0.10 6.68
CA PRO A 55 -10.41 -0.28 5.73
C PRO A 55 -10.30 0.88 4.75
N CYS A 56 -9.08 1.21 4.37
CA CYS A 56 -8.85 2.24 3.35
C CYS A 56 -7.50 2.02 2.71
N LEU A 57 -7.30 2.64 1.56
CA LEU A 57 -5.97 2.81 1.02
C LEU A 57 -5.41 4.12 1.57
N ALA A 58 -4.10 4.20 1.66
CA ALA A 58 -3.45 5.44 2.05
C ALA A 58 -2.34 5.74 1.07
N ILE A 59 -2.24 6.99 0.68
CA ILE A 59 -1.18 7.43 -0.20
C ILE A 59 -0.37 8.50 0.52
N SER A 60 0.95 8.42 0.39
CA SER A 60 1.82 9.38 1.02
C SER A 60 1.93 10.63 0.16
N ASP A 61 1.75 11.80 0.77
CA ASP A 61 1.98 13.06 0.09
C ASP A 61 3.36 13.62 0.39
N GLY A 62 4.22 12.82 1.02
CA GLY A 62 5.56 13.24 1.40
C GLY A 62 5.67 13.71 2.84
N ALA A 63 4.56 13.92 3.50
CA ALA A 63 4.53 14.34 4.90
C ALA A 63 3.55 13.52 5.70
N ASN A 64 2.41 13.19 5.13
CA ASN A 64 1.35 12.46 5.82
C ASN A 64 0.77 11.38 4.93
N TRP A 65 0.15 10.38 5.56
CA TRP A 65 -0.63 9.38 4.86
C TRP A 65 -2.04 9.94 4.68
N LYS A 66 -2.46 10.06 3.42
CA LYS A 66 -3.79 10.57 3.10
C LYS A 66 -4.70 9.40 2.78
N GLN A 67 -5.87 9.41 3.39
CA GLN A 67 -6.84 8.34 3.26
C GLN A 67 -7.54 8.40 1.89
N VAL A 68 -7.67 7.24 1.26
CA VAL A 68 -8.50 7.08 0.09
C VAL A 68 -9.58 6.08 0.48
N ALA A 69 -10.80 6.56 0.65
CA ALA A 69 -11.88 5.72 1.15
C ALA A 69 -12.24 4.65 0.12
N ILE A 70 -12.53 3.45 0.62
CA ILE A 70 -12.99 2.36 -0.22
C ILE A 70 -14.50 2.50 -0.33
N GLY A 71 -14.98 2.62 -1.54
CA GLY A 71 -16.40 2.82 -1.78
C GLY A 71 -17.16 1.53 -1.94
N ALA A 72 -18.24 1.61 -2.69
CA ALA A 72 -19.10 0.44 -2.95
C ALA A 72 -18.35 -0.58 -3.79
N ASN A 73 -18.92 -1.77 -3.89
CA ASN A 73 -18.33 -2.82 -4.70
C ASN A 73 -18.18 -2.36 -6.14
N ALA A 74 -17.08 -2.75 -6.73
CA ALA A 74 -16.87 -2.50 -8.15
C ALA A 74 -17.83 -3.39 -8.95
N ILE A 75 -18.19 -2.93 -10.12
CA ILE A 75 -19.08 -3.67 -11.01
C ILE A 75 -18.36 -4.09 -12.28
#